data_ff60b01d2f05e4e742af6b334bbf3f46
#
_entry.id   ff60b01d2f05e4e742af6b334bbf3f46
#
_cell.length_a   1.000
_cell.length_b   1.000
_cell.length_c   1.000
_cell.angle_alpha   90.00
_cell.angle_beta   90.00
_cell.angle_gamma   90.00
#
_symmetry.space_group_name_H-M   'P 1'
#
loop_
_entity.id
_entity.type
_entity.pdbx_description
1 polymer ?
#
loop_
_entity_poly.entity_id
_entity_poly.type
_entity_poly.pdbx_seq_one_letter_code
_entity_poly.pdbx_strand_id
1 'polypeptide(L)'
;MNTRRVLLVCDDLREFSPYGGVLSALGYDFVMCSSYQEGARRVEMEDFDFAIVGQGSASFEGRCVLERAAEMHRNTPIVVVARCLDIHCYLEAMELGAVDYLERPEPDDLGWVLETQLRRRDAL
;
A
#
# COMPACT_ATOMS: atom_id res chain seq x y z
N MET A 1 11.18 -17.05 13.06
CA MET A 1 10.04 -16.70 12.17
C MET A 1 10.29 -15.32 11.59
N ASN A 2 10.01 -15.17 10.29
CA ASN A 2 10.21 -13.90 9.63
C ASN A 2 9.02 -12.97 9.91
N THR A 3 9.32 -11.79 10.40
CA THR A 3 8.31 -10.75 10.59
C THR A 3 7.91 -10.19 9.24
N ARG A 4 6.61 -10.03 9.02
CA ARG A 4 6.10 -9.40 7.79
C ARG A 4 6.48 -7.93 7.76
N ARG A 5 6.86 -7.44 6.60
CA ARG A 5 7.23 -6.04 6.39
C ARG A 5 6.21 -5.38 5.47
N VAL A 6 5.72 -4.23 5.88
CA VAL A 6 4.71 -3.46 5.15
C VAL A 6 5.27 -2.08 4.83
N LEU A 7 5.07 -1.62 3.60
CA LEU A 7 5.44 -0.27 3.18
C LEU A 7 4.20 0.62 3.20
N LEU A 8 4.32 1.77 3.86
CA LEU A 8 3.27 2.80 3.90
C LEU A 8 3.80 4.03 3.17
N VAL A 9 3.08 4.47 2.14
CA VAL A 9 3.49 5.64 1.34
C VAL A 9 2.35 6.63 1.25
N CYS A 10 2.58 7.86 1.68
CA CYS A 10 1.59 8.94 1.58
C CYS A 10 2.29 10.29 1.62
N ASP A 11 1.54 11.36 1.39
CA ASP A 11 2.05 12.73 1.45
C ASP A 11 1.83 13.37 2.83
N ASP A 12 1.04 12.76 3.69
CA ASP A 12 0.81 13.23 5.07
C ASP A 12 0.84 12.03 6.01
N LEU A 13 1.94 11.89 6.74
CA LEU A 13 2.13 10.76 7.64
C LEU A 13 1.06 10.67 8.73
N ARG A 14 0.44 11.79 9.09
CA ARG A 14 -0.60 11.80 10.12
C ARG A 14 -1.82 10.99 9.69
N GLU A 15 -2.11 10.95 8.41
CA GLU A 15 -3.24 10.18 7.89
C GLU A 15 -3.01 8.68 8.01
N PHE A 16 -1.77 8.24 7.88
CA PHE A 16 -1.42 6.82 7.90
C PHE A 16 -0.96 6.33 9.27
N SER A 17 -0.76 7.22 10.24
CA SER A 17 -0.36 6.82 11.59
C SER A 17 -1.29 5.78 12.22
N PRO A 18 -2.63 5.89 12.10
CA PRO A 18 -3.51 4.85 12.64
C PRO A 18 -3.30 3.49 12.00
N TYR A 19 -2.94 3.45 10.73
CA TYR A 19 -2.64 2.18 10.06
C TYR A 19 -1.38 1.54 10.64
N GLY A 20 -0.36 2.35 10.90
CA GLY A 20 0.85 1.86 11.58
C GLY A 20 0.54 1.23 12.93
N GLY A 21 -0.38 1.83 13.68
CA GLY A 21 -0.80 1.29 14.96
C GLY A 21 -1.42 -0.10 14.84
N VAL A 22 -2.29 -0.30 13.85
CA VAL A 22 -2.90 -1.62 13.59
C VAL A 22 -1.84 -2.63 13.16
N LEU A 23 -0.92 -2.23 12.29
CA LEU A 23 0.15 -3.11 11.84
C LEU A 23 1.01 -3.59 13.01
N SER A 24 1.37 -2.66 13.89
CA SER A 24 2.16 -3.02 15.08
C SER A 24 1.39 -3.97 15.99
N ALA A 25 0.09 -3.73 16.18
CA ALA A 25 -0.75 -4.60 17.00
C ALA A 25 -0.85 -6.00 16.42
N LEU A 26 -0.78 -6.13 15.09
CA LEU A 26 -0.81 -7.42 14.40
C LEU A 26 0.58 -8.09 14.33
N GLY A 27 1.60 -7.43 14.83
CA GLY A 27 2.95 -7.98 14.85
C GLY A 27 3.75 -7.77 13.58
N TYR A 28 3.34 -6.83 12.74
CA TYR A 28 4.07 -6.52 11.51
C TYR A 28 5.04 -5.37 11.71
N ASP A 29 6.18 -5.42 11.03
CA ASP A 29 7.07 -4.27 10.91
C ASP A 29 6.60 -3.41 9.74
N PHE A 30 6.78 -2.11 9.83
CA PHE A 30 6.43 -1.25 8.70
C PHE A 30 7.44 -0.12 8.55
N VAL A 31 7.50 0.41 7.34
CA VAL A 31 8.29 1.58 6.98
C VAL A 31 7.32 2.61 6.40
N MET A 32 7.40 3.85 6.90
CA MET A 32 6.57 4.95 6.39
C MET A 32 7.42 5.89 5.55
N CYS A 33 6.94 6.19 4.34
CA CYS A 33 7.53 7.18 3.46
C CYS A 33 6.56 8.34 3.28
N SER A 34 7.05 9.57 3.46
CA SER A 34 6.24 10.78 3.27
C SER A 34 6.30 11.33 1.85
N SER A 35 7.01 10.65 0.97
CA SER A 35 7.19 11.03 -0.43
C SER A 35 6.89 9.83 -1.32
N TYR A 36 6.12 10.06 -2.37
CA TYR A 36 5.80 9.00 -3.32
C TYR A 36 7.04 8.53 -4.08
N GLN A 37 7.96 9.44 -4.36
CA GLN A 37 9.21 9.10 -5.02
C GLN A 37 10.08 8.19 -4.16
N GLU A 38 10.14 8.48 -2.86
CA GLU A 38 10.87 7.60 -1.93
C GLU A 38 10.19 6.23 -1.85
N GLY A 39 8.86 6.20 -1.80
CA GLY A 39 8.12 4.94 -1.80
C GLY A 39 8.40 4.11 -3.04
N ALA A 40 8.45 4.74 -4.20
CA ALA A 40 8.78 4.05 -5.45
C ALA A 40 10.18 3.47 -5.40
N ARG A 41 11.15 4.22 -4.87
CA ARG A 41 12.52 3.73 -4.73
C ARG A 41 12.59 2.57 -3.75
N ARG A 42 11.87 2.64 -2.64
CA ARG A 42 11.87 1.58 -1.63
C ARG A 42 11.28 0.29 -2.19
N VAL A 43 10.18 0.36 -2.92
CA VAL A 43 9.57 -0.83 -3.50
C VAL A 43 10.47 -1.46 -4.57
N GLU A 44 11.30 -0.66 -5.22
CA GLU A 44 12.28 -1.15 -6.18
C GLU A 44 13.42 -1.91 -5.51
N MET A 45 13.90 -1.39 -4.39
CA MET A 45 15.15 -1.86 -3.76
C MET A 45 14.94 -2.88 -2.65
N GLU A 46 13.75 -3.00 -2.10
CA GLU A 46 13.50 -3.85 -0.94
C GLU A 46 12.28 -4.72 -1.18
N ASP A 47 12.26 -5.88 -0.53
CA ASP A 47 11.13 -6.78 -0.57
C ASP A 47 10.16 -6.44 0.55
N PHE A 48 8.90 -6.23 0.20
CA PHE A 48 7.82 -6.02 1.16
C PHE A 48 6.75 -7.08 0.96
N ASP A 49 6.13 -7.50 2.05
CA ASP A 49 5.03 -8.45 1.99
C ASP A 49 3.73 -7.79 1.56
N PHE A 50 3.63 -6.47 1.76
CA PHE A 50 2.43 -5.69 1.44
C PHE A 50 2.81 -4.22 1.37
N ALA A 51 2.03 -3.45 0.60
CA ALA A 51 2.22 -2.00 0.55
C ALA A 51 0.86 -1.30 0.57
N ILE A 52 0.80 -0.20 1.32
CA ILE A 52 -0.36 0.67 1.41
C ILE A 52 0.08 2.02 0.86
N VAL A 53 -0.50 2.42 -0.27
CA VAL A 53 -0.05 3.59 -1.01
C VAL A 53 -1.21 4.58 -1.13
N GLY A 54 -0.97 5.82 -0.74
CA GLY A 54 -1.96 6.87 -0.92
C GLY A 54 -2.16 7.20 -2.39
N GLN A 55 -3.40 7.52 -2.77
CA GLN A 55 -3.67 8.04 -4.11
C GLN A 55 -2.99 9.39 -4.30
N GLY A 56 -3.04 10.24 -3.27
CA GLY A 56 -2.72 11.64 -3.39
C GLY A 56 -3.94 12.40 -3.89
N SER A 57 -3.73 13.31 -4.83
CA SER A 57 -4.83 14.05 -5.45
C SER A 57 -5.40 13.27 -6.64
N ALA A 58 -6.29 13.92 -7.39
CA ALA A 58 -6.81 13.37 -8.64
C ALA A 58 -5.73 13.13 -9.69
N SER A 59 -4.55 13.71 -9.50
CA SER A 59 -3.39 13.44 -10.38
C SER A 59 -2.73 12.10 -10.11
N PHE A 60 -3.15 11.40 -9.07
CA PHE A 60 -2.67 10.08 -8.68
C PHE A 60 -1.15 10.04 -8.52
N GLU A 61 -0.66 10.83 -7.57
CA GLU A 61 0.77 10.87 -7.28
C GLU A 61 1.31 9.52 -6.84
N GLY A 62 0.47 8.70 -6.20
CA GLY A 62 0.87 7.34 -5.78
C GLY A 62 1.08 6.36 -6.93
N ARG A 63 0.70 6.73 -8.16
CA ARG A 63 0.87 5.87 -9.33
C ARG A 63 2.30 5.39 -9.50
N CYS A 64 3.26 6.26 -9.24
CA CYS A 64 4.66 5.93 -9.48
C CYS A 64 5.14 4.71 -8.68
N VAL A 65 4.55 4.47 -7.51
CA VAL A 65 4.90 3.31 -6.70
C VAL A 65 4.43 2.02 -7.38
N LEU A 66 3.19 2.03 -7.89
CA LEU A 66 2.63 0.86 -8.59
C LEU A 66 3.39 0.61 -9.89
N GLU A 67 3.68 1.67 -10.64
CA GLU A 67 4.44 1.55 -11.89
C GLU A 67 5.82 0.95 -11.66
N ARG A 68 6.51 1.42 -10.62
CA ARG A 68 7.84 0.92 -10.31
C ARG A 68 7.80 -0.53 -9.88
N ALA A 69 6.82 -0.92 -9.06
CA ALA A 69 6.66 -2.31 -8.64
C ALA A 69 6.43 -3.21 -9.85
N ALA A 70 5.59 -2.78 -10.79
CA ALA A 70 5.31 -3.53 -12.01
C ALA A 70 6.55 -3.65 -12.89
N GLU A 71 7.29 -2.55 -13.08
CA GLU A 71 8.52 -2.55 -13.88
C GLU A 71 9.58 -3.50 -13.32
N MET A 72 9.66 -3.60 -12.01
CA MET A 72 10.63 -4.46 -11.33
C MET A 72 10.10 -5.88 -11.11
N HIS A 73 8.94 -6.20 -11.66
CA HIS A 73 8.29 -7.51 -11.52
C HIS A 73 8.14 -7.93 -10.06
N ARG A 74 7.85 -6.94 -9.19
CA ARG A 74 7.58 -7.22 -7.78
C ARG A 74 6.17 -7.78 -7.62
N ASN A 75 6.05 -8.81 -6.81
CA ASN A 75 4.75 -9.43 -6.52
C ASN A 75 4.13 -8.88 -5.23
N THR A 76 4.60 -7.72 -4.77
CA THR A 76 4.08 -7.09 -3.56
C THR A 76 2.62 -6.70 -3.76
N PRO A 77 1.68 -7.22 -2.96
CA PRO A 77 0.29 -6.75 -3.03
C PRO A 77 0.21 -5.30 -2.61
N ILE A 78 -0.44 -4.46 -3.41
CA ILE A 78 -0.55 -3.03 -3.14
C ILE A 78 -2.02 -2.65 -3.05
N VAL A 79 -2.39 -2.00 -1.94
CA VAL A 79 -3.70 -1.38 -1.76
C VAL A 79 -3.52 0.12 -1.91
N VAL A 80 -4.37 0.75 -2.70
CA VAL A 80 -4.40 2.20 -2.84
C VAL A 80 -5.47 2.76 -1.91
N VAL A 81 -5.10 3.78 -1.13
CA VAL A 81 -6.01 4.45 -0.20
C VAL A 81 -6.26 5.87 -0.69
N ALA A 82 -7.53 6.20 -0.92
CA ALA A 82 -7.94 7.51 -1.39
C ALA A 82 -8.66 8.28 -0.30
N ARG A 83 -8.45 9.60 -0.25
CA ARG A 83 -9.22 10.50 0.61
C ARG A 83 -10.62 10.69 0.05
N CYS A 84 -10.71 10.70 -1.27
CA CYS A 84 -11.96 10.90 -1.99
C CYS A 84 -11.95 9.98 -3.20
N LEU A 85 -13.01 9.19 -3.34
CA LEU A 85 -13.12 8.25 -4.45
C LEU A 85 -13.02 8.98 -5.80
N ASP A 86 -12.12 8.50 -6.65
CA ASP A 86 -11.94 9.01 -8.00
C ASP A 86 -11.95 7.81 -8.95
N ILE A 87 -12.95 7.77 -9.84
CA ILE A 87 -13.14 6.61 -10.69
C ILE A 87 -11.98 6.40 -11.67
N HIS A 88 -11.38 7.49 -12.15
CA HIS A 88 -10.24 7.37 -13.05
C HIS A 88 -9.02 6.80 -12.34
N CYS A 89 -8.77 7.27 -11.11
CA CYS A 89 -7.68 6.72 -10.29
C CYS A 89 -7.94 5.26 -9.93
N TYR A 90 -9.18 4.92 -9.61
CA TYR A 90 -9.57 3.54 -9.33
C TYR A 90 -9.24 2.63 -10.51
N LEU A 91 -9.72 2.98 -11.71
CA LEU A 91 -9.49 2.16 -12.90
C LEU A 91 -8.00 2.03 -13.20
N GLU A 92 -7.26 3.12 -13.07
CA GLU A 92 -5.83 3.12 -13.33
C GLU A 92 -5.07 2.26 -12.32
N ALA A 93 -5.44 2.36 -11.04
CA ALA A 93 -4.83 1.54 -9.99
C ALA A 93 -5.04 0.05 -10.27
N MET A 94 -6.25 -0.33 -10.63
CA MET A 94 -6.55 -1.73 -10.92
C MET A 94 -5.82 -2.22 -12.16
N GLU A 95 -5.68 -1.38 -13.19
CA GLU A 95 -4.90 -1.72 -14.38
C GLU A 95 -3.43 -1.93 -14.06
N LEU A 96 -2.90 -1.17 -13.12
CA LEU A 96 -1.50 -1.28 -12.68
C LEU A 96 -1.27 -2.45 -11.71
N GLY A 97 -2.32 -3.19 -11.39
CA GLY A 97 -2.19 -4.40 -10.59
C GLY A 97 -2.45 -4.23 -9.10
N ALA A 98 -3.05 -3.11 -8.67
CA ALA A 98 -3.45 -2.97 -7.27
C ALA A 98 -4.42 -4.09 -6.90
N VAL A 99 -4.30 -4.61 -5.68
CA VAL A 99 -5.21 -5.67 -5.21
C VAL A 99 -6.52 -5.09 -4.70
N ASP A 100 -6.53 -3.81 -4.34
CA ASP A 100 -7.74 -3.12 -3.94
C ASP A 100 -7.53 -1.61 -3.95
N TYR A 101 -8.64 -0.86 -3.89
CA TYR A 101 -8.66 0.59 -3.83
C TYR A 101 -9.75 0.98 -2.84
N LEU A 102 -9.38 1.66 -1.77
CA LEU A 102 -10.29 1.92 -0.65
C LEU A 102 -10.37 3.42 -0.37
N GLU A 103 -11.58 3.92 -0.13
CA GLU A 103 -11.80 5.30 0.26
C GLU A 103 -11.85 5.38 1.79
N ARG A 104 -10.88 6.11 2.39
CA ARG A 104 -10.80 6.33 3.84
C ARG A 104 -11.13 5.10 4.68
N PRO A 105 -10.45 3.97 4.45
CA PRO A 105 -10.77 2.76 5.23
C PRO A 105 -10.44 2.98 6.70
N GLU A 106 -11.26 2.38 7.55
CA GLU A 106 -10.93 2.34 8.97
C GLU A 106 -9.69 1.46 9.17
N PRO A 107 -8.87 1.74 10.19
CA PRO A 107 -7.66 0.94 10.40
C PRO A 107 -7.91 -0.56 10.53
N ASP A 108 -8.97 -0.96 11.22
CA ASP A 108 -9.29 -2.39 11.37
C ASP A 108 -9.68 -3.03 10.04
N ASP A 109 -10.41 -2.31 9.20
CA ASP A 109 -10.80 -2.80 7.87
C ASP A 109 -9.57 -3.01 7.00
N LEU A 110 -8.63 -2.08 7.06
CA LEU A 110 -7.39 -2.19 6.32
C LEU A 110 -6.55 -3.37 6.81
N GLY A 111 -6.50 -3.57 8.13
CA GLY A 111 -5.82 -4.73 8.71
C GLY A 111 -6.42 -6.04 8.22
N TRP A 112 -7.76 -6.11 8.12
CA TRP A 112 -8.44 -7.30 7.62
C TRP A 112 -8.11 -7.57 6.16
N VAL A 113 -8.09 -6.53 5.32
CA VAL A 113 -7.73 -6.66 3.90
C VAL A 113 -6.30 -7.20 3.78
N LEU A 114 -5.39 -6.64 4.55
CA LEU A 114 -3.98 -7.04 4.54
C LEU A 114 -3.83 -8.50 4.94
N GLU A 115 -4.46 -8.92 6.02
CA GLU A 115 -4.37 -10.31 6.46
C GLU A 115 -4.98 -11.28 5.46
N THR A 116 -6.07 -10.89 4.83
CA THR A 116 -6.71 -11.70 3.79
C THR A 116 -5.77 -11.89 2.60
N GLN A 117 -5.12 -10.82 2.15
CA GLN A 117 -4.19 -10.90 1.02
C GLN A 117 -2.96 -11.74 1.36
N LEU A 118 -2.43 -11.62 2.56
CA LEU A 118 -1.27 -12.40 2.99
C LEU A 118 -1.60 -13.89 3.10
N ARG A 119 -2.80 -14.22 3.59
CA ARG A 119 -3.24 -15.62 3.63
C ARG A 119 -3.36 -16.22 2.23
N ARG A 120 -3.86 -15.45 1.28
CA ARG A 120 -3.98 -15.91 -0.11
C ARG A 120 -2.60 -16.17 -0.73
N ARG A 121 -1.62 -15.32 -0.44
CA ARG A 121 -0.24 -15.54 -0.89
C ARG A 121 0.33 -16.81 -0.30
N ASP A 122 0.13 -17.03 1.00
CA ASP A 122 0.69 -18.19 1.69
C ASP A 122 0.06 -19.50 1.22
N ALA A 123 -1.17 -19.45 0.70
CA ALA A 123 -1.87 -20.62 0.19
C ALA A 123 -1.38 -21.05 -1.20
N LEU A 124 -0.66 -20.20 -1.90
CA LEU A 124 -0.09 -20.52 -3.22
C LEU A 124 1.29 -21.24 -3.08
#